data_598ebf2d1f4c7e81ec3d60aad1fdcb4f
#
_entry.id   598ebf2d1f4c7e81ec3d60aad1fdcb4f
#
_cell.length_a   1.000
_cell.length_b   1.000
_cell.length_c   1.000
_cell.angle_alpha   90.00
_cell.angle_beta   90.00
_cell.angle_gamma   90.00
#
_symmetry.space_group_name_H-M   'P 1'
#
loop_
_entity.id
_entity.type
_entity.pdbx_description
1 polymer ?
#
loop_
_entity_poly.entity_id
_entity_poly.type
_entity_poly.pdbx_seq_one_letter_code
_entity_poly.pdbx_strand_id
1 'polypeptide(L)'
;MANYFSDHPEIGFYLNHPLMARIVELKEKGFADAKEYDYAPVDLGDAIENYKQILDITGDVAANIIEPNSEAVDLEGPHLENGRMIYASKTYENLDATRKAGLWGVSMPRRYGGLNLPNTVFSMLSEMISAADAGFQNIWSLQSCIDTLYEFGSEEQRQKYIPRVCAGEGMSMDLTEPDAGSDLQRVMLKATFDEKENCWRLNGVKRFITNGDSDIHLVLARSEEGTKDGRGLSMFIYDKRQGGVNVRHIEHKLGIHGSPTCELTYKNAKAELCGSTRLGLIKYVMALMNGARLGIAAQSVGVEQEAYNEGLAYAKERQQFGEAIINFPAVYDMLSRMKAKLDAGRSLLYETAAYVDIYKCLEDIERDRKLTPEEKQELKKYQRLADAFTPLAKGMNSEYANQNAYDAISIHGGSGFIMEYKSQRLFRDARIFSIYEGTTQLQVVAAIRYITNGTMLNNIKEMIANLQTCDCMAGLKARVEKLIPVYEEALAAVKALDNQDAQDFLARRLYDMTAELVMSLLIIRDASKAPELFKKSANVYVRMTEEDVLGKSAYIKAFQVEDLEQFKAAEPEA
;
A
#
# COMPACT_ATOMS: atom_id res chain seq x y z
N MET A 1 13.11 -0.91 26.41
CA MET A 1 12.41 -1.91 25.60
C MET A 1 12.50 -1.43 24.17
N ALA A 2 12.63 -2.33 23.19
CA ALA A 2 12.59 -1.96 21.79
C ALA A 2 11.21 -1.37 21.43
N ASN A 3 11.18 -0.36 20.56
CA ASN A 3 9.93 0.24 20.10
C ASN A 3 10.11 0.75 18.67
N TYR A 4 9.36 0.21 17.73
CA TYR A 4 9.52 0.54 16.30
C TYR A 4 9.31 2.03 15.99
N PHE A 5 8.56 2.77 16.79
CA PHE A 5 8.38 4.20 16.58
C PHE A 5 9.56 5.04 17.11
N SER A 6 9.97 4.81 18.36
CA SER A 6 11.07 5.57 18.98
C SER A 6 12.43 5.20 18.38
N ASP A 7 12.61 3.97 17.91
CA ASP A 7 13.85 3.48 17.32
C ASP A 7 14.03 3.93 15.85
N HIS A 8 12.96 4.43 15.20
CA HIS A 8 12.98 4.92 13.82
C HIS A 8 12.42 6.35 13.72
N PRO A 9 13.23 7.37 14.06
CA PRO A 9 12.79 8.77 14.11
C PRO A 9 12.31 9.29 12.74
N GLU A 10 12.67 8.62 11.64
CA GLU A 10 12.19 8.93 10.30
C GLU A 10 10.67 8.80 10.18
N ILE A 11 10.03 7.90 10.93
CA ILE A 11 8.56 7.77 10.93
C ILE A 11 7.93 9.04 11.54
N GLY A 12 8.41 9.43 12.73
CA GLY A 12 7.93 10.62 13.45
C GLY A 12 8.14 11.93 12.69
N PHE A 13 9.16 12.00 11.82
CA PHE A 13 9.42 13.17 10.98
C PHE A 13 8.20 13.56 10.14
N TYR A 14 7.44 12.61 9.61
CA TYR A 14 6.30 12.88 8.74
C TYR A 14 5.04 13.35 9.47
N LEU A 15 5.01 13.35 10.80
CA LEU A 15 3.99 14.09 11.54
C LEU A 15 4.10 15.61 11.34
N ASN A 16 5.27 16.07 10.83
CA ASN A 16 5.51 17.45 10.40
C ASN A 16 5.41 17.62 8.88
N HIS A 17 4.68 16.74 8.18
CA HIS A 17 4.46 16.86 6.74
C HIS A 17 3.84 18.23 6.40
N PRO A 18 4.21 18.89 5.29
CA PRO A 18 3.70 20.24 4.95
C PRO A 18 2.18 20.36 4.91
N LEU A 19 1.48 19.26 4.61
CA LEU A 19 0.01 19.21 4.57
C LEU A 19 -0.64 18.77 5.89
N MET A 20 0.12 18.39 6.92
CA MET A 20 -0.45 17.80 8.14
C MET A 20 -1.43 18.73 8.86
N ALA A 21 -1.12 20.01 8.96
CA ALA A 21 -2.04 20.97 9.57
C ALA A 21 -3.40 21.04 8.84
N ARG A 22 -3.36 21.00 7.49
CA ARG A 22 -4.58 20.98 6.67
C ARG A 22 -5.33 19.65 6.79
N ILE A 23 -4.60 18.54 6.84
CA ILE A 23 -5.20 17.21 7.05
C ILE A 23 -5.95 17.17 8.37
N VAL A 24 -5.32 17.61 9.47
CA VAL A 24 -5.94 17.62 10.80
C VAL A 24 -7.17 18.54 10.83
N GLU A 25 -7.08 19.75 10.26
CA GLU A 25 -8.21 20.69 10.18
C GLU A 25 -9.42 20.06 9.48
N LEU A 26 -9.20 19.41 8.33
CA LEU A 26 -10.26 18.75 7.56
C LEU A 26 -10.81 17.51 8.27
N LYS A 27 -9.91 16.64 8.79
CA LYS A 27 -10.28 15.38 9.43
C LYS A 27 -11.04 15.62 10.73
N GLU A 28 -10.63 16.59 11.54
CA GLU A 28 -11.28 16.95 12.79
C GLU A 28 -12.45 17.96 12.62
N LYS A 29 -12.75 18.37 11.36
CA LYS A 29 -13.89 19.26 11.05
C LYS A 29 -13.93 20.49 11.95
N GLY A 30 -12.76 21.12 12.19
CA GLY A 30 -12.60 22.24 13.11
C GLY A 30 -12.74 21.83 14.58
N PHE A 31 -12.33 20.62 14.93
CA PHE A 31 -12.33 20.05 16.29
C PHE A 31 -13.74 19.94 16.91
N ALA A 32 -14.74 19.66 16.06
CA ALA A 32 -16.13 19.59 16.50
C ALA A 32 -16.40 18.46 17.51
N ASP A 33 -15.71 17.32 17.34
CA ASP A 33 -15.86 16.10 18.16
C ASP A 33 -15.38 16.31 19.63
N ALA A 34 -14.52 17.30 19.90
CA ALA A 34 -14.02 17.59 21.25
C ALA A 34 -15.12 17.93 22.27
N LYS A 35 -16.32 18.29 21.80
CA LYS A 35 -17.49 18.57 22.65
C LYS A 35 -18.22 17.31 23.09
N GLU A 36 -18.04 16.19 22.38
CA GLU A 36 -18.78 14.94 22.59
C GLU A 36 -17.89 13.80 23.10
N TYR A 37 -16.60 13.82 22.75
CA TYR A 37 -15.64 12.78 23.05
C TYR A 37 -14.44 13.38 23.79
N ASP A 38 -14.20 12.95 25.01
CA ASP A 38 -13.11 13.44 25.88
C ASP A 38 -11.70 13.11 25.37
N TYR A 39 -11.57 12.11 24.47
CA TYR A 39 -10.34 11.73 23.78
C TYR A 39 -10.16 12.38 22.42
N ALA A 40 -11.10 13.19 21.95
CA ALA A 40 -10.97 13.91 20.68
C ALA A 40 -10.09 15.15 20.86
N PRO A 41 -9.18 15.44 19.90
CA PRO A 41 -8.27 16.56 20.03
C PRO A 41 -9.01 17.91 19.99
N VAL A 42 -8.48 18.88 20.76
CA VAL A 42 -9.03 20.24 20.86
C VAL A 42 -8.33 21.23 19.91
N ASP A 43 -7.13 20.90 19.46
CA ASP A 43 -6.35 21.69 18.50
C ASP A 43 -5.33 20.83 17.75
N LEU A 44 -4.54 21.45 16.86
CA LEU A 44 -3.51 20.78 16.07
C LEU A 44 -2.42 20.14 16.94
N GLY A 45 -1.99 20.84 18.00
CA GLY A 45 -0.94 20.35 18.90
C GLY A 45 -1.38 19.08 19.61
N ASP A 46 -2.60 19.09 20.14
CA ASP A 46 -3.23 17.94 20.79
C ASP A 46 -3.45 16.77 19.84
N ALA A 47 -3.88 17.05 18.59
CA ALA A 47 -4.00 16.01 17.57
C ALA A 47 -2.65 15.31 17.25
N ILE A 48 -1.58 16.09 17.10
CA ILE A 48 -0.23 15.54 16.86
C ILE A 48 0.26 14.73 18.06
N GLU A 49 -0.03 15.17 19.27
CA GLU A 49 0.35 14.42 20.47
C GLU A 49 -0.42 13.10 20.59
N ASN A 50 -1.73 13.11 20.30
CA ASN A 50 -2.55 11.89 20.23
C ASN A 50 -2.01 10.91 19.17
N TYR A 51 -1.58 11.42 18.01
CA TYR A 51 -0.96 10.57 16.97
C TYR A 51 0.35 9.94 17.47
N LYS A 52 1.22 10.69 18.14
CA LYS A 52 2.46 10.15 18.73
C LYS A 52 2.18 9.06 19.74
N GLN A 53 1.18 9.24 20.62
CA GLN A 53 0.82 8.23 21.61
C GLN A 53 0.36 6.92 20.94
N ILE A 54 -0.49 7.00 19.91
CA ILE A 54 -0.96 5.84 19.17
C ILE A 54 0.21 5.15 18.45
N LEU A 55 1.13 5.92 17.87
CA LEU A 55 2.32 5.39 17.20
C LEU A 55 3.27 4.72 18.20
N ASP A 56 3.45 5.30 19.39
CA ASP A 56 4.29 4.71 20.45
C ASP A 56 3.70 3.38 20.95
N ILE A 57 2.39 3.34 21.21
CA ILE A 57 1.68 2.10 21.56
C ILE A 57 1.83 1.04 20.47
N THR A 58 1.67 1.43 19.20
CA THR A 58 1.81 0.49 18.07
C THR A 58 3.24 0.00 17.94
N GLY A 59 4.23 0.89 18.11
CA GLY A 59 5.65 0.54 18.09
C GLY A 59 6.02 -0.46 19.17
N ASP A 60 5.46 -0.31 20.39
CA ASP A 60 5.64 -1.24 21.50
C ASP A 60 5.01 -2.62 21.19
N VAL A 61 3.75 -2.66 20.74
CA VAL A 61 3.04 -3.90 20.37
C VAL A 61 3.77 -4.60 19.23
N ALA A 62 4.24 -3.88 18.23
CA ALA A 62 4.98 -4.43 17.10
C ALA A 62 6.29 -5.08 17.55
N ALA A 63 7.10 -4.37 18.35
CA ALA A 63 8.43 -4.84 18.75
C ALA A 63 8.40 -5.94 19.84
N ASN A 64 7.45 -5.89 20.77
CA ASN A 64 7.48 -6.75 21.96
C ASN A 64 6.45 -7.89 21.94
N ILE A 65 5.53 -7.91 20.97
CA ILE A 65 4.52 -8.97 20.83
C ILE A 65 4.53 -9.56 19.42
N ILE A 66 4.37 -8.74 18.37
CA ILE A 66 4.19 -9.25 17.00
C ILE A 66 5.50 -9.83 16.46
N GLU A 67 6.60 -9.08 16.57
CA GLU A 67 7.91 -9.52 16.06
C GLU A 67 8.39 -10.82 16.72
N PRO A 68 8.38 -10.98 18.06
CA PRO A 68 8.76 -12.23 18.70
C PRO A 68 7.90 -13.44 18.31
N ASN A 69 6.64 -13.22 17.94
CA ASN A 69 5.73 -14.27 17.51
C ASN A 69 5.90 -14.68 16.03
N SER A 70 6.54 -13.84 15.22
CA SER A 70 6.52 -13.92 13.76
C SER A 70 7.17 -15.21 13.19
N GLU A 71 8.24 -15.72 13.80
CA GLU A 71 8.88 -16.97 13.39
C GLU A 71 7.94 -18.18 13.63
N ALA A 72 7.35 -18.24 14.82
CA ALA A 72 6.41 -19.32 15.14
C ALA A 72 5.18 -19.29 14.24
N VAL A 73 4.68 -18.09 13.89
CA VAL A 73 3.56 -17.90 12.95
C VAL A 73 3.93 -18.37 11.54
N ASP A 74 5.13 -18.04 11.05
CA ASP A 74 5.60 -18.46 9.72
C ASP A 74 5.77 -19.98 9.62
N LEU A 75 6.24 -20.63 10.70
CA LEU A 75 6.45 -22.08 10.74
C LEU A 75 5.15 -22.87 10.88
N GLU A 76 4.23 -22.42 11.75
CA GLU A 76 2.95 -23.10 11.99
C GLU A 76 1.96 -22.88 10.84
N GLY A 77 1.77 -21.63 10.45
CA GLY A 77 0.79 -21.22 9.44
C GLY A 77 -0.67 -21.53 9.82
N PRO A 78 -1.63 -21.01 9.05
CA PRO A 78 -3.05 -21.33 9.20
C PRO A 78 -3.36 -22.70 8.60
N HIS A 79 -4.38 -23.38 9.15
CA HIS A 79 -4.84 -24.68 8.68
C HIS A 79 -6.37 -24.79 8.67
N LEU A 80 -6.88 -25.82 8.01
CA LEU A 80 -8.31 -26.14 8.01
C LEU A 80 -8.62 -27.19 9.07
N GLU A 81 -9.61 -26.89 9.90
CA GLU A 81 -10.18 -27.84 10.84
C GLU A 81 -11.71 -27.79 10.76
N ASN A 82 -12.35 -28.93 10.49
CA ASN A 82 -13.82 -29.04 10.39
C ASN A 82 -14.46 -28.01 9.43
N GLY A 83 -13.79 -27.68 8.32
CA GLY A 83 -14.27 -26.71 7.32
C GLY A 83 -14.13 -25.24 7.74
N ARG A 84 -13.40 -24.97 8.84
CA ARG A 84 -13.08 -23.64 9.34
C ARG A 84 -11.59 -23.37 9.23
N MET A 85 -11.24 -22.13 8.95
CA MET A 85 -9.86 -21.68 8.98
C MET A 85 -9.45 -21.39 10.44
N ILE A 86 -8.34 -21.98 10.84
CA ILE A 86 -7.72 -21.78 12.15
C ILE A 86 -6.38 -21.07 11.90
N TYR A 87 -6.15 -19.97 12.59
CA TYR A 87 -4.87 -19.27 12.54
C TYR A 87 -3.77 -20.05 13.28
N ALA A 88 -2.52 -19.75 12.97
CA ALA A 88 -1.40 -20.11 13.83
C ALA A 88 -1.64 -19.61 15.26
N SER A 89 -1.22 -20.38 16.26
CA SER A 89 -1.51 -20.10 17.67
C SER A 89 -1.09 -18.69 18.10
N LYS A 90 0.09 -18.25 17.66
CA LYS A 90 0.62 -16.92 17.98
C LYS A 90 -0.07 -15.77 17.24
N THR A 91 -0.78 -16.05 16.16
CA THR A 91 -1.61 -15.04 15.49
C THR A 91 -2.77 -14.57 16.38
N TYR A 92 -3.35 -15.46 17.20
CA TYR A 92 -4.40 -15.07 18.16
C TYR A 92 -3.87 -14.11 19.24
N GLU A 93 -2.60 -14.30 19.70
CA GLU A 93 -1.96 -13.38 20.64
C GLU A 93 -1.77 -11.99 20.01
N ASN A 94 -1.34 -11.93 18.75
CA ASN A 94 -1.19 -10.68 18.00
C ASN A 94 -2.53 -9.96 17.81
N LEU A 95 -3.60 -10.70 17.46
CA LEU A 95 -4.96 -10.17 17.32
C LEU A 95 -5.48 -9.62 18.65
N ASP A 96 -5.28 -10.34 19.75
CA ASP A 96 -5.69 -9.92 21.08
C ASP A 96 -4.93 -8.67 21.56
N ALA A 97 -3.61 -8.62 21.31
CA ALA A 97 -2.79 -7.45 21.63
C ALA A 97 -3.24 -6.19 20.88
N THR A 98 -3.48 -6.29 19.56
CA THR A 98 -3.96 -5.16 18.75
C THR A 98 -5.38 -4.72 19.13
N ARG A 99 -6.26 -5.65 19.54
CA ARG A 99 -7.60 -5.32 20.06
C ARG A 99 -7.51 -4.58 21.39
N LYS A 100 -6.72 -5.08 22.34
CA LYS A 100 -6.51 -4.44 23.66
C LYS A 100 -5.88 -3.07 23.55
N ALA A 101 -5.02 -2.88 22.56
CA ALA A 101 -4.39 -1.58 22.26
C ALA A 101 -5.32 -0.60 21.51
N GLY A 102 -6.55 -1.00 21.15
CA GLY A 102 -7.50 -0.14 20.45
C GLY A 102 -7.12 0.13 18.99
N LEU A 103 -6.33 -0.74 18.35
CA LEU A 103 -5.80 -0.57 16.99
C LEU A 103 -6.73 -1.14 15.90
N TRP A 104 -8.05 -1.13 16.12
CA TRP A 104 -9.05 -1.60 15.15
C TRP A 104 -10.05 -0.50 14.82
N GLY A 105 -10.44 -0.40 13.54
CA GLY A 105 -11.34 0.66 13.06
C GLY A 105 -10.77 2.06 13.22
N VAL A 106 -9.44 2.19 13.31
CA VAL A 106 -8.75 3.43 13.70
C VAL A 106 -9.00 4.61 12.75
N SER A 107 -9.28 4.37 11.46
CA SER A 107 -9.62 5.40 10.46
C SER A 107 -11.07 5.88 10.57
N MET A 108 -11.95 5.10 11.23
CA MET A 108 -13.38 5.38 11.30
C MET A 108 -13.71 6.54 12.23
N PRO A 109 -14.80 7.28 11.94
CA PRO A 109 -15.29 8.35 12.82
C PRO A 109 -15.62 7.84 14.23
N ARG A 110 -15.42 8.72 15.22
CA ARG A 110 -15.67 8.43 16.65
C ARG A 110 -17.10 7.98 16.93
N ARG A 111 -18.09 8.51 16.20
CA ARG A 111 -19.50 8.09 16.33
C ARG A 111 -19.77 6.60 16.06
N TYR A 112 -18.84 5.91 15.42
CA TYR A 112 -18.89 4.47 15.21
C TYR A 112 -17.89 3.68 16.08
N GLY A 113 -17.16 4.37 16.97
CA GLY A 113 -16.17 3.77 17.86
C GLY A 113 -14.73 3.77 17.33
N GLY A 114 -14.46 4.49 16.24
CA GLY A 114 -13.11 4.65 15.70
C GLY A 114 -12.32 5.79 16.35
N LEU A 115 -11.08 5.96 15.92
CA LEU A 115 -10.17 7.01 16.41
C LEU A 115 -10.07 8.21 15.45
N ASN A 116 -10.74 8.15 14.31
CA ASN A 116 -10.71 9.19 13.28
C ASN A 116 -9.31 9.51 12.74
N LEU A 117 -8.39 8.50 12.67
CA LEU A 117 -7.03 8.72 12.19
C LEU A 117 -7.00 9.02 10.68
N PRO A 118 -6.11 9.91 10.22
CA PRO A 118 -5.84 10.09 8.79
C PRO A 118 -5.07 8.90 8.21
N ASN A 119 -5.16 8.70 6.89
CA ASN A 119 -4.44 7.65 6.16
C ASN A 119 -2.92 7.76 6.31
N THR A 120 -2.39 8.98 6.44
CA THR A 120 -0.96 9.20 6.73
C THR A 120 -0.55 8.49 8.02
N VAL A 121 -1.30 8.65 9.11
CA VAL A 121 -1.01 7.98 10.39
C VAL A 121 -1.30 6.49 10.30
N PHE A 122 -2.39 6.06 9.67
CA PHE A 122 -2.67 4.64 9.42
C PHE A 122 -1.55 3.95 8.64
N SER A 123 -0.93 4.63 7.68
CA SER A 123 0.24 4.11 6.96
C SER A 123 1.47 3.93 7.85
N MET A 124 1.67 4.82 8.86
CA MET A 124 2.74 4.66 9.86
C MET A 124 2.51 3.42 10.73
N LEU A 125 1.26 3.20 11.18
CA LEU A 125 0.90 1.96 11.91
C LEU A 125 1.17 0.72 11.05
N SER A 126 0.75 0.75 9.79
CA SER A 126 0.94 -0.36 8.84
C SER A 126 2.41 -0.65 8.57
N GLU A 127 3.26 0.37 8.42
CA GLU A 127 4.70 0.24 8.27
C GLU A 127 5.32 -0.50 9.46
N MET A 128 5.03 -0.07 10.69
CA MET A 128 5.60 -0.69 11.89
C MET A 128 5.13 -2.13 12.11
N ILE A 129 3.85 -2.40 11.91
CA ILE A 129 3.30 -3.76 12.02
C ILE A 129 3.90 -4.68 10.94
N SER A 130 4.10 -4.16 9.73
CA SER A 130 4.72 -4.91 8.64
C SER A 130 6.20 -5.20 8.86
N ALA A 131 6.94 -4.28 9.46
CA ALA A 131 8.33 -4.51 9.85
C ALA A 131 8.43 -5.68 10.85
N ALA A 132 7.48 -5.78 11.76
CA ALA A 132 7.40 -6.87 12.73
C ALA A 132 6.97 -8.20 12.08
N ASP A 133 5.87 -8.21 11.32
CA ASP A 133 5.34 -9.39 10.59
C ASP A 133 4.44 -8.95 9.43
N ALA A 134 4.93 -9.08 8.21
CA ALA A 134 4.18 -8.75 7.00
C ALA A 134 2.95 -9.64 6.79
N GLY A 135 2.99 -10.89 7.24
CA GLY A 135 1.85 -11.81 7.19
C GLY A 135 0.72 -11.38 8.14
N PHE A 136 1.07 -10.95 9.36
CA PHE A 136 0.10 -10.41 10.30
C PHE A 136 -0.45 -9.06 9.84
N GLN A 137 0.40 -8.17 9.33
CA GLN A 137 -0.05 -6.89 8.76
C GLN A 137 -1.11 -7.10 7.67
N ASN A 138 -0.92 -8.12 6.82
CA ASN A 138 -1.87 -8.45 5.75
C ASN A 138 -3.27 -8.85 6.28
N ILE A 139 -3.37 -9.45 7.48
CA ILE A 139 -4.64 -9.72 8.16
C ILE A 139 -5.21 -8.43 8.79
N TRP A 140 -4.36 -7.75 9.57
CA TRP A 140 -4.77 -6.58 10.35
C TRP A 140 -5.21 -5.40 9.47
N SER A 141 -4.54 -5.16 8.36
CA SER A 141 -4.83 -4.03 7.46
C SER A 141 -6.14 -4.17 6.69
N LEU A 142 -6.72 -5.38 6.61
CA LEU A 142 -8.04 -5.59 6.00
C LEU A 142 -9.17 -4.85 6.71
N GLN A 143 -8.96 -4.38 7.94
CA GLN A 143 -9.89 -3.45 8.58
C GLN A 143 -10.18 -2.23 7.70
N SER A 144 -9.25 -1.79 6.85
CA SER A 144 -9.43 -0.67 5.93
C SER A 144 -10.50 -0.92 4.84
N CYS A 145 -10.92 -2.17 4.61
CA CYS A 145 -12.05 -2.48 3.75
C CYS A 145 -13.35 -1.80 4.22
N ILE A 146 -13.43 -1.47 5.52
CA ILE A 146 -14.58 -0.76 6.10
C ILE A 146 -14.77 0.65 5.53
N ASP A 147 -13.69 1.29 5.04
CA ASP A 147 -13.76 2.60 4.39
C ASP A 147 -14.70 2.60 3.19
N THR A 148 -14.72 1.49 2.42
CA THR A 148 -15.65 1.32 1.29
C THR A 148 -17.09 1.25 1.75
N LEU A 149 -17.36 0.55 2.86
CA LEU A 149 -18.70 0.51 3.45
C LEU A 149 -19.09 1.87 4.02
N TYR A 150 -18.17 2.56 4.69
CA TYR A 150 -18.38 3.92 5.19
C TYR A 150 -18.69 4.90 4.05
N GLU A 151 -18.01 4.77 2.92
CA GLU A 151 -18.17 5.65 1.76
C GLU A 151 -19.49 5.39 1.01
N PHE A 152 -19.84 4.12 0.77
CA PHE A 152 -20.92 3.76 -0.16
C PHE A 152 -22.11 3.03 0.47
N GLY A 153 -21.98 2.53 1.70
CA GLY A 153 -23.07 1.88 2.42
C GLY A 153 -24.16 2.85 2.89
N SER A 154 -25.33 2.32 3.20
CA SER A 154 -26.39 3.07 3.86
C SER A 154 -26.02 3.39 5.32
N GLU A 155 -26.70 4.35 5.94
CA GLU A 155 -26.47 4.65 7.36
C GLU A 155 -26.80 3.44 8.26
N GLU A 156 -27.83 2.67 7.91
CA GLU A 156 -28.18 1.42 8.60
C GLU A 156 -27.03 0.42 8.53
N GLN A 157 -26.40 0.26 7.35
CA GLN A 157 -25.24 -0.62 7.17
C GLN A 157 -24.02 -0.10 7.94
N ARG A 158 -23.77 1.21 7.95
CA ARG A 158 -22.69 1.81 8.75
C ARG A 158 -22.88 1.52 10.23
N GLN A 159 -24.05 1.78 10.79
CA GLN A 159 -24.38 1.51 12.19
C GLN A 159 -24.29 0.03 12.56
N LYS A 160 -24.58 -0.86 11.61
CA LYS A 160 -24.54 -2.31 11.82
C LYS A 160 -23.13 -2.89 11.81
N TYR A 161 -22.27 -2.45 10.90
CA TYR A 161 -21.00 -3.12 10.63
C TYR A 161 -19.77 -2.39 11.15
N ILE A 162 -19.74 -1.04 11.10
CA ILE A 162 -18.54 -0.29 11.49
C ILE A 162 -18.17 -0.50 12.96
N PRO A 163 -19.11 -0.43 13.94
CA PRO A 163 -18.77 -0.68 15.34
C PRO A 163 -18.19 -2.07 15.60
N ARG A 164 -18.59 -3.08 14.81
CA ARG A 164 -18.07 -4.45 14.92
C ARG A 164 -16.61 -4.54 14.51
N VAL A 165 -16.24 -3.85 13.43
CA VAL A 165 -14.83 -3.77 12.99
C VAL A 165 -14.00 -2.98 14.00
N CYS A 166 -14.52 -1.87 14.53
CA CYS A 166 -13.86 -1.12 15.61
C CYS A 166 -13.67 -1.96 16.88
N ALA A 167 -14.54 -2.95 17.12
CA ALA A 167 -14.41 -3.93 18.21
C ALA A 167 -13.45 -5.09 17.87
N GLY A 168 -12.89 -5.14 16.64
CA GLY A 168 -11.89 -6.13 16.22
C GLY A 168 -12.45 -7.32 15.45
N GLU A 169 -13.67 -7.25 14.89
CA GLU A 169 -14.12 -8.26 13.91
C GLU A 169 -13.35 -8.09 12.60
N GLY A 170 -12.92 -9.24 12.04
CA GLY A 170 -12.08 -9.27 10.84
C GLY A 170 -12.89 -9.03 9.56
N MET A 171 -12.20 -8.50 8.55
CA MET A 171 -12.77 -8.32 7.22
C MET A 171 -12.01 -9.10 6.14
N SER A 172 -12.68 -9.30 5.00
CA SER A 172 -12.07 -9.73 3.75
C SER A 172 -12.66 -8.97 2.55
N MET A 173 -11.93 -9.00 1.43
CA MET A 173 -12.41 -8.51 0.13
C MET A 173 -12.36 -9.64 -0.89
N ASP A 174 -13.54 -10.10 -1.28
CA ASP A 174 -13.72 -11.30 -2.08
C ASP A 174 -13.93 -10.92 -3.55
N LEU A 175 -12.84 -10.60 -4.23
CA LEU A 175 -12.86 -10.08 -5.60
C LEU A 175 -12.49 -11.16 -6.61
N THR A 176 -11.33 -11.78 -6.45
CA THR A 176 -10.67 -12.68 -7.40
C THR A 176 -11.38 -14.03 -7.55
N GLU A 177 -11.40 -14.54 -8.78
CA GLU A 177 -11.87 -15.88 -9.14
C GLU A 177 -10.78 -16.62 -9.93
N PRO A 178 -10.88 -17.96 -10.14
CA PRO A 178 -9.86 -18.72 -10.89
C PRO A 178 -9.50 -18.11 -12.25
N ASP A 179 -10.49 -17.57 -12.98
CA ASP A 179 -10.32 -17.01 -14.33
C ASP A 179 -10.46 -15.48 -14.37
N ALA A 180 -10.51 -14.81 -13.22
CA ALA A 180 -10.69 -13.36 -13.09
C ALA A 180 -9.82 -12.78 -11.96
N GLY A 181 -8.56 -12.49 -12.26
CA GLY A 181 -7.60 -11.84 -11.36
C GLY A 181 -7.34 -10.40 -11.77
N SER A 182 -6.41 -10.16 -12.71
CA SER A 182 -6.14 -8.82 -13.24
C SER A 182 -7.34 -8.25 -14.01
N ASP A 183 -8.10 -9.09 -14.70
CA ASP A 183 -9.33 -8.72 -15.41
C ASP A 183 -10.58 -9.09 -14.58
N LEU A 184 -10.89 -8.27 -13.60
CA LEU A 184 -12.07 -8.44 -12.74
C LEU A 184 -13.41 -8.26 -13.48
N GLN A 185 -13.42 -7.75 -14.72
CA GLN A 185 -14.65 -7.68 -15.50
C GLN A 185 -15.25 -9.08 -15.78
N ARG A 186 -14.40 -10.10 -15.76
CA ARG A 186 -14.76 -11.50 -16.00
C ARG A 186 -15.30 -12.26 -14.78
N VAL A 187 -15.46 -11.59 -13.64
CA VAL A 187 -16.08 -12.19 -12.44
C VAL A 187 -17.44 -12.79 -12.76
N MET A 188 -17.64 -14.05 -12.35
CA MET A 188 -18.82 -14.86 -12.66
C MET A 188 -19.64 -15.27 -11.43
N LEU A 189 -19.14 -15.08 -10.19
CA LEU A 189 -19.93 -15.33 -8.98
C LEU A 189 -21.26 -14.59 -9.13
N LYS A 190 -22.37 -15.36 -9.05
CA LYS A 190 -23.71 -14.85 -9.35
C LYS A 190 -24.38 -14.32 -8.08
N ALA A 191 -25.00 -13.14 -8.19
CA ALA A 191 -25.90 -12.58 -7.20
C ALA A 191 -27.32 -12.55 -7.77
N THR A 192 -28.28 -13.17 -7.07
CA THR A 192 -29.70 -13.21 -7.46
C THR A 192 -30.53 -12.64 -6.32
N PHE A 193 -31.46 -11.74 -6.64
CA PHE A 193 -32.37 -11.19 -5.64
C PHE A 193 -33.50 -12.20 -5.32
N ASP A 194 -33.67 -12.49 -4.06
CA ASP A 194 -34.73 -13.34 -3.53
C ASP A 194 -35.86 -12.46 -3.00
N GLU A 195 -36.92 -12.30 -3.80
CA GLU A 195 -38.07 -11.43 -3.46
C GLU A 195 -38.81 -11.87 -2.20
N LYS A 196 -38.81 -13.18 -1.89
CA LYS A 196 -39.52 -13.71 -0.71
C LYS A 196 -38.81 -13.35 0.59
N GLU A 197 -37.49 -13.43 0.57
CA GLU A 197 -36.64 -13.17 1.73
C GLU A 197 -36.15 -11.71 1.75
N ASN A 198 -36.44 -10.92 0.70
CA ASN A 198 -35.96 -9.55 0.50
C ASN A 198 -34.46 -9.44 0.72
N CYS A 199 -33.69 -10.32 0.07
CA CYS A 199 -32.23 -10.35 0.19
C CYS A 199 -31.55 -10.84 -1.08
N TRP A 200 -30.25 -10.62 -1.19
CA TRP A 200 -29.45 -11.19 -2.27
C TRP A 200 -28.90 -12.58 -1.89
N ARG A 201 -28.80 -13.46 -2.87
CA ARG A 201 -28.24 -14.81 -2.75
C ARG A 201 -26.99 -14.93 -3.64
N LEU A 202 -25.85 -15.23 -3.02
CA LEU A 202 -24.58 -15.38 -3.71
C LEU A 202 -24.29 -16.86 -3.98
N ASN A 203 -23.83 -17.17 -5.22
CA ASN A 203 -23.48 -18.51 -5.66
C ASN A 203 -22.26 -18.50 -6.56
N GLY A 204 -21.24 -19.30 -6.26
CA GLY A 204 -20.01 -19.42 -7.04
C GLY A 204 -18.78 -19.67 -6.19
N VAL A 205 -17.61 -19.34 -6.75
CA VAL A 205 -16.30 -19.58 -6.12
C VAL A 205 -15.50 -18.30 -6.14
N LYS A 206 -14.79 -18.03 -5.05
CA LYS A 206 -13.75 -17.00 -4.95
C LYS A 206 -12.43 -17.65 -4.62
N ARG A 207 -11.32 -17.11 -5.14
CA ARG A 207 -9.99 -17.68 -4.95
C ARG A 207 -8.97 -16.62 -4.55
N PHE A 208 -7.94 -17.04 -3.84
CA PHE A 208 -6.89 -16.17 -3.29
C PHE A 208 -7.42 -15.10 -2.32
N ILE A 209 -8.44 -15.44 -1.54
CA ILE A 209 -9.06 -14.50 -0.61
C ILE A 209 -8.30 -14.49 0.71
N THR A 210 -7.63 -13.38 0.97
CA THR A 210 -6.97 -13.14 2.26
C THR A 210 -8.02 -13.09 3.36
N ASN A 211 -7.73 -13.82 4.46
CA ASN A 211 -8.61 -13.87 5.62
C ASN A 211 -10.04 -14.33 5.29
N GLY A 212 -10.17 -15.28 4.36
CA GLY A 212 -11.46 -15.67 3.76
C GLY A 212 -12.46 -16.37 4.70
N ASP A 213 -12.13 -16.61 5.98
CA ASP A 213 -13.08 -17.04 7.02
C ASP A 213 -13.35 -15.93 8.06
N SER A 214 -13.15 -14.66 7.66
CA SER A 214 -13.41 -13.50 8.50
C SER A 214 -14.90 -13.28 8.81
N ASP A 215 -15.21 -12.27 9.62
CA ASP A 215 -16.58 -12.01 10.08
C ASP A 215 -17.44 -11.29 9.04
N ILE A 216 -16.83 -10.35 8.29
CA ILE A 216 -17.50 -9.46 7.33
C ILE A 216 -16.73 -9.49 6.02
N HIS A 217 -17.43 -9.72 4.90
CA HIS A 217 -16.82 -9.76 3.58
C HIS A 217 -17.41 -8.70 2.66
N LEU A 218 -16.56 -8.02 1.87
CA LEU A 218 -16.99 -7.25 0.72
C LEU A 218 -16.83 -8.11 -0.54
N VAL A 219 -17.94 -8.45 -1.17
CA VAL A 219 -17.99 -9.45 -2.25
C VAL A 219 -18.36 -8.80 -3.57
N LEU A 220 -17.50 -8.92 -4.59
CA LEU A 220 -17.83 -8.52 -5.96
C LEU A 220 -18.57 -9.67 -6.65
N ALA A 221 -19.79 -9.41 -7.14
CA ALA A 221 -20.61 -10.43 -7.79
C ALA A 221 -21.40 -9.86 -8.97
N ARG A 222 -21.75 -10.74 -9.92
CA ARG A 222 -22.56 -10.40 -11.07
C ARG A 222 -24.04 -10.43 -10.71
N SER A 223 -24.65 -9.24 -10.66
CA SER A 223 -26.07 -9.02 -10.37
C SER A 223 -26.95 -8.85 -11.61
N GLU A 224 -26.34 -8.51 -12.76
CA GLU A 224 -27.05 -8.28 -14.01
C GLU A 224 -26.91 -9.48 -14.96
N GLU A 225 -28.01 -10.16 -15.20
CA GLU A 225 -28.03 -11.33 -16.08
C GLU A 225 -27.70 -10.97 -17.54
N GLY A 226 -26.97 -11.85 -18.24
CA GLY A 226 -26.59 -11.65 -19.65
C GLY A 226 -25.44 -10.66 -19.87
N THR A 227 -24.90 -10.01 -18.85
CA THR A 227 -23.74 -9.11 -18.98
C THR A 227 -22.42 -9.88 -18.89
N LYS A 228 -21.37 -9.34 -19.56
CA LYS A 228 -20.02 -9.93 -19.58
C LYS A 228 -18.92 -8.92 -19.20
N ASP A 229 -19.30 -7.67 -18.94
CA ASP A 229 -18.38 -6.57 -18.59
C ASP A 229 -18.55 -6.11 -17.13
N GLY A 230 -17.78 -5.10 -16.75
CA GLY A 230 -17.80 -4.54 -15.39
C GLY A 230 -19.12 -3.87 -14.99
N ARG A 231 -19.97 -3.52 -15.96
CA ARG A 231 -21.28 -2.90 -15.69
C ARG A 231 -22.31 -3.88 -15.14
N GLY A 232 -22.05 -5.18 -15.25
CA GLY A 232 -22.90 -6.22 -14.66
C GLY A 232 -22.55 -6.55 -13.21
N LEU A 233 -21.55 -5.91 -12.63
CA LEU A 233 -21.01 -6.24 -11.32
C LEU A 233 -21.46 -5.26 -10.25
N SER A 234 -21.84 -5.81 -9.09
CA SER A 234 -22.25 -5.07 -7.89
C SER A 234 -21.43 -5.52 -6.68
N MET A 235 -21.39 -4.67 -5.66
CA MET A 235 -20.71 -4.96 -4.39
C MET A 235 -21.73 -5.42 -3.35
N PHE A 236 -21.40 -6.46 -2.62
CA PHE A 236 -22.24 -7.02 -1.57
C PHE A 236 -21.48 -7.11 -0.24
N ILE A 237 -22.25 -6.99 0.85
CA ILE A 237 -21.78 -7.26 2.21
C ILE A 237 -22.30 -8.65 2.58
N TYR A 238 -21.39 -9.57 2.88
CA TYR A 238 -21.71 -10.85 3.45
C TYR A 238 -21.28 -10.88 4.92
N ASP A 239 -22.19 -11.25 5.80
CA ASP A 239 -21.93 -11.50 7.23
C ASP A 239 -21.83 -13.01 7.46
N LYS A 240 -20.70 -13.48 7.96
CA LYS A 240 -20.44 -14.90 8.24
C LYS A 240 -21.53 -15.58 9.06
N ARG A 241 -22.21 -14.82 9.93
CA ARG A 241 -23.34 -15.32 10.76
C ARG A 241 -24.52 -15.83 9.92
N GLN A 242 -24.62 -15.43 8.64
CA GLN A 242 -25.66 -15.89 7.72
C GLN A 242 -25.41 -17.30 7.16
N GLY A 243 -24.18 -17.82 7.25
CA GLY A 243 -23.80 -19.10 6.67
C GLY A 243 -23.84 -19.12 5.13
N GLY A 244 -23.66 -20.30 4.54
CA GLY A 244 -23.68 -20.47 3.09
C GLY A 244 -22.33 -20.22 2.40
N VAL A 245 -21.27 -19.89 3.14
CA VAL A 245 -19.89 -19.81 2.65
C VAL A 245 -19.02 -20.82 3.38
N ASN A 246 -18.19 -21.53 2.64
CA ASN A 246 -17.26 -22.51 3.19
C ASN A 246 -15.85 -22.26 2.65
N VAL A 247 -14.86 -22.38 3.51
CA VAL A 247 -13.45 -22.43 3.10
C VAL A 247 -13.19 -23.82 2.55
N ARG A 248 -12.86 -23.89 1.26
CA ARG A 248 -12.57 -25.14 0.58
C ARG A 248 -11.11 -25.53 0.69
N HIS A 249 -10.22 -24.53 0.65
CA HIS A 249 -8.78 -24.71 0.65
C HIS A 249 -8.08 -23.47 1.20
N ILE A 250 -6.92 -23.65 1.83
CA ILE A 250 -5.96 -22.60 2.18
C ILE A 250 -4.72 -22.84 1.31
N GLU A 251 -4.31 -21.82 0.57
CA GLU A 251 -3.20 -21.90 -0.37
C GLU A 251 -1.85 -22.03 0.36
N HIS A 252 -1.01 -22.97 -0.09
CA HIS A 252 0.39 -23.05 0.30
C HIS A 252 1.19 -22.00 -0.47
N LYS A 253 1.76 -21.04 0.23
CA LYS A 253 2.39 -19.85 -0.37
C LYS A 253 3.91 -19.88 -0.20
N LEU A 254 4.59 -19.07 -1.03
CA LEU A 254 6.03 -18.83 -0.90
C LEU A 254 6.38 -18.13 0.43
N GLY A 255 5.60 -17.11 0.80
CA GLY A 255 5.80 -16.28 1.99
C GLY A 255 4.46 -15.81 2.57
N ILE A 256 4.52 -14.88 3.54
CA ILE A 256 3.39 -14.42 4.37
C ILE A 256 2.53 -15.60 4.85
N HIS A 257 3.21 -16.63 5.38
CA HIS A 257 2.55 -17.89 5.74
C HIS A 257 1.48 -17.69 6.81
N GLY A 258 1.70 -16.78 7.77
CA GLY A 258 0.74 -16.48 8.81
C GLY A 258 -0.60 -15.92 8.31
N SER A 259 -0.63 -15.36 7.09
CA SER A 259 -1.84 -14.83 6.46
C SER A 259 -2.59 -15.94 5.71
N PRO A 260 -3.81 -16.33 6.11
CA PRO A 260 -4.59 -17.33 5.38
C PRO A 260 -5.08 -16.77 4.05
N THR A 261 -4.78 -17.48 2.96
CA THR A 261 -5.27 -17.18 1.62
C THR A 261 -6.19 -18.30 1.17
N CYS A 262 -7.50 -18.03 1.07
CA CYS A 262 -8.54 -19.04 0.99
C CYS A 262 -9.15 -19.15 -0.42
N GLU A 263 -9.58 -20.37 -0.75
CA GLU A 263 -10.60 -20.60 -1.77
C GLU A 263 -11.96 -20.77 -1.08
N LEU A 264 -12.95 -19.96 -1.51
CA LEU A 264 -14.27 -19.90 -0.91
C LEU A 264 -15.33 -20.42 -1.87
N THR A 265 -16.28 -21.20 -1.34
CA THR A 265 -17.49 -21.61 -2.07
C THR A 265 -18.71 -20.96 -1.46
N TYR A 266 -19.44 -20.22 -2.27
CA TYR A 266 -20.73 -19.60 -1.95
C TYR A 266 -21.86 -20.50 -2.42
N LYS A 267 -22.74 -20.91 -1.50
CA LYS A 267 -23.91 -21.75 -1.76
C LYS A 267 -25.15 -21.09 -1.18
N ASN A 268 -25.84 -20.34 -2.01
CA ASN A 268 -27.05 -19.61 -1.63
C ASN A 268 -26.83 -18.67 -0.41
N ALA A 269 -25.62 -18.08 -0.32
CA ALA A 269 -25.22 -17.24 0.80
C ALA A 269 -26.01 -15.94 0.80
N LYS A 270 -26.62 -15.60 1.94
CA LYS A 270 -27.40 -14.36 2.11
C LYS A 270 -26.49 -13.17 2.24
N ALA A 271 -26.72 -12.11 1.45
CA ALA A 271 -25.92 -10.90 1.45
C ALA A 271 -26.77 -9.63 1.26
N GLU A 272 -26.21 -8.50 1.61
CA GLU A 272 -26.79 -7.17 1.43
C GLU A 272 -26.10 -6.44 0.29
N LEU A 273 -26.84 -5.71 -0.54
CA LEU A 273 -26.25 -4.84 -1.55
C LEU A 273 -25.58 -3.65 -0.87
N CYS A 274 -24.31 -3.38 -1.18
CA CYS A 274 -23.59 -2.18 -0.77
C CYS A 274 -23.69 -1.11 -1.86
N GLY A 275 -24.32 0.02 -1.55
CA GLY A 275 -24.55 1.09 -2.53
C GLY A 275 -25.58 0.71 -3.60
N SER A 276 -25.26 0.95 -4.86
CA SER A 276 -26.15 0.70 -6.01
C SER A 276 -25.66 -0.45 -6.87
N THR A 277 -26.57 -1.16 -7.54
CA THR A 277 -26.22 -2.16 -8.55
C THR A 277 -25.42 -1.55 -9.71
N ARG A 278 -24.64 -2.39 -10.41
CA ARG A 278 -23.87 -2.03 -11.61
C ARG A 278 -22.67 -1.10 -11.38
N LEU A 279 -22.42 -0.64 -10.15
CA LEU A 279 -21.31 0.22 -9.78
C LEU A 279 -20.18 -0.52 -9.03
N GLY A 280 -20.34 -1.84 -8.79
CA GLY A 280 -19.42 -2.63 -7.99
C GLY A 280 -17.97 -2.51 -8.44
N LEU A 281 -17.67 -2.81 -9.70
CA LEU A 281 -16.30 -2.73 -10.20
C LEU A 281 -15.89 -1.29 -10.53
N ILE A 282 -16.70 -0.58 -11.30
CA ILE A 282 -16.30 0.70 -11.91
C ILE A 282 -16.17 1.84 -10.90
N LYS A 283 -16.75 1.71 -9.71
CA LYS A 283 -16.68 2.72 -8.65
C LYS A 283 -16.16 2.13 -7.32
N TYR A 284 -16.84 1.13 -6.76
CA TYR A 284 -16.58 0.69 -5.39
C TYR A 284 -15.27 -0.10 -5.26
N VAL A 285 -15.02 -1.04 -6.18
CA VAL A 285 -13.75 -1.78 -6.20
C VAL A 285 -12.57 -0.85 -6.54
N MET A 286 -12.76 0.14 -7.42
CA MET A 286 -11.69 1.08 -7.74
C MET A 286 -11.29 1.93 -6.53
N ALA A 287 -12.26 2.39 -5.71
CA ALA A 287 -11.98 3.10 -4.47
C ALA A 287 -11.29 2.19 -3.44
N LEU A 288 -11.82 0.97 -3.23
CA LEU A 288 -11.24 -0.06 -2.37
C LEU A 288 -9.78 -0.37 -2.74
N MET A 289 -9.51 -0.61 -4.03
CA MET A 289 -8.18 -0.93 -4.55
C MET A 289 -7.18 0.21 -4.39
N ASN A 290 -7.59 1.47 -4.49
CA ASN A 290 -6.69 2.60 -4.26
C ASN A 290 -6.24 2.65 -2.80
N GLY A 291 -7.14 2.41 -1.84
CA GLY A 291 -6.80 2.26 -0.42
C GLY A 291 -5.86 1.07 -0.17
N ALA A 292 -6.20 -0.10 -0.72
CA ALA A 292 -5.37 -1.30 -0.61
C ALA A 292 -3.95 -1.10 -1.18
N ARG A 293 -3.80 -0.43 -2.33
CA ARG A 293 -2.50 -0.11 -2.93
C ARG A 293 -1.63 0.75 -2.02
N LEU A 294 -2.21 1.75 -1.34
CA LEU A 294 -1.50 2.55 -0.35
C LEU A 294 -1.06 1.69 0.84
N GLY A 295 -1.92 0.78 1.31
CA GLY A 295 -1.61 -0.21 2.34
C GLY A 295 -0.43 -1.12 1.97
N ILE A 296 -0.36 -1.58 0.69
CA ILE A 296 0.78 -2.39 0.21
C ILE A 296 2.06 -1.56 0.10
N ALA A 297 1.97 -0.28 -0.26
CA ALA A 297 3.14 0.60 -0.24
C ALA A 297 3.69 0.74 1.19
N ALA A 298 2.84 0.91 2.20
CA ALA A 298 3.23 0.96 3.60
C ALA A 298 3.81 -0.39 4.08
N GLN A 299 3.18 -1.51 3.71
CA GLN A 299 3.69 -2.86 3.99
C GLN A 299 5.07 -3.07 3.41
N SER A 300 5.31 -2.61 2.19
CA SER A 300 6.60 -2.72 1.51
C SER A 300 7.69 -1.94 2.24
N VAL A 301 7.42 -0.69 2.63
CA VAL A 301 8.36 0.16 3.40
C VAL A 301 8.72 -0.48 4.74
N GLY A 302 7.76 -1.12 5.43
CA GLY A 302 8.04 -1.85 6.68
C GLY A 302 9.01 -3.02 6.46
N VAL A 303 8.82 -3.82 5.41
CA VAL A 303 9.76 -4.93 5.08
C VAL A 303 11.11 -4.39 4.62
N GLU A 304 11.16 -3.27 3.87
CA GLU A 304 12.42 -2.61 3.52
C GLU A 304 13.20 -2.17 4.75
N GLN A 305 12.51 -1.59 5.75
CA GLN A 305 13.12 -1.16 7.02
C GLN A 305 13.73 -2.36 7.73
N GLU A 306 13.00 -3.45 7.84
CA GLU A 306 13.48 -4.62 8.56
C GLU A 306 14.59 -5.35 7.81
N ALA A 307 14.52 -5.44 6.48
CA ALA A 307 15.60 -5.99 5.66
C ALA A 307 16.91 -5.17 5.81
N TYR A 308 16.78 -3.84 5.89
CA TYR A 308 17.92 -2.97 6.16
C TYR A 308 18.48 -3.17 7.59
N ASN A 309 17.61 -3.27 8.60
CA ASN A 309 18.02 -3.49 9.99
C ASN A 309 18.80 -4.80 10.14
N GLU A 310 18.29 -5.90 9.61
CA GLU A 310 18.93 -7.22 9.65
C GLU A 310 20.28 -7.21 8.91
N GLY A 311 20.32 -6.65 7.70
CA GLY A 311 21.55 -6.52 6.92
C GLY A 311 22.61 -5.68 7.64
N LEU A 312 22.21 -4.56 8.24
CA LEU A 312 23.10 -3.66 8.97
C LEU A 312 23.63 -4.29 10.26
N ALA A 313 22.77 -4.96 11.03
CA ALA A 313 23.15 -5.64 12.27
C ALA A 313 24.16 -6.75 11.98
N TYR A 314 23.85 -7.61 11.02
CA TYR A 314 24.76 -8.69 10.62
C TYR A 314 26.10 -8.16 10.10
N ALA A 315 26.10 -7.11 9.27
CA ALA A 315 27.33 -6.54 8.71
C ALA A 315 28.26 -5.93 9.78
N LYS A 316 27.72 -5.43 10.89
CA LYS A 316 28.49 -4.92 12.03
C LYS A 316 29.15 -6.02 12.85
N GLU A 317 28.49 -7.17 12.99
CA GLU A 317 28.95 -8.25 13.85
C GLU A 317 29.86 -9.24 13.12
N ARG A 318 29.56 -9.53 11.85
CA ARG A 318 30.27 -10.54 11.05
C ARG A 318 31.69 -10.09 10.72
N GLN A 319 32.66 -10.91 11.13
CA GLN A 319 34.09 -10.71 10.86
C GLN A 319 34.55 -11.59 9.69
N GLN A 320 35.22 -11.01 8.72
CA GLN A 320 35.96 -11.71 7.64
C GLN A 320 37.23 -10.94 7.31
N PHE A 321 38.29 -11.64 6.90
CA PHE A 321 39.58 -11.05 6.52
C PHE A 321 40.16 -10.09 7.59
N GLY A 322 39.83 -10.31 8.86
CA GLY A 322 40.36 -9.57 10.00
C GLY A 322 39.56 -8.33 10.41
N GLU A 323 38.43 -8.02 9.77
CA GLU A 323 37.57 -6.89 10.12
C GLU A 323 36.08 -7.18 9.93
N ALA A 324 35.21 -6.31 10.48
CA ALA A 324 33.78 -6.39 10.26
C ALA A 324 33.44 -6.12 8.80
N ILE A 325 32.51 -6.93 8.23
CA ILE A 325 32.19 -6.84 6.80
C ILE A 325 31.58 -5.52 6.39
N ILE A 326 31.01 -4.75 7.33
CA ILE A 326 30.48 -3.40 7.07
C ILE A 326 31.55 -2.45 6.52
N ASN A 327 32.84 -2.72 6.75
CA ASN A 327 33.93 -1.90 6.27
C ASN A 327 34.30 -2.18 4.79
N PHE A 328 33.74 -3.24 4.21
CA PHE A 328 34.03 -3.57 2.81
C PHE A 328 33.21 -2.70 1.85
N PRO A 329 33.83 -2.08 0.81
CA PRO A 329 33.17 -1.22 -0.14
C PRO A 329 31.89 -1.83 -0.75
N ALA A 330 31.90 -3.08 -1.15
CA ALA A 330 30.74 -3.76 -1.71
C ALA A 330 29.59 -3.89 -0.70
N VAL A 331 29.88 -4.09 0.60
CA VAL A 331 28.85 -4.22 1.63
C VAL A 331 28.25 -2.86 1.99
N TYR A 332 29.09 -1.84 2.21
CA TYR A 332 28.52 -0.52 2.53
C TYR A 332 27.84 0.14 1.32
N ASP A 333 28.21 -0.22 0.08
CA ASP A 333 27.45 0.20 -1.11
C ASP A 333 26.03 -0.40 -1.08
N MET A 334 25.88 -1.73 -0.89
CA MET A 334 24.59 -2.37 -0.75
C MET A 334 23.74 -1.73 0.36
N LEU A 335 24.29 -1.58 1.57
CA LEU A 335 23.58 -0.98 2.70
C LEU A 335 23.15 0.47 2.44
N SER A 336 24.00 1.28 1.79
CA SER A 336 23.66 2.66 1.47
C SER A 336 22.58 2.76 0.41
N ARG A 337 22.56 1.87 -0.58
CA ARG A 337 21.50 1.79 -1.61
C ARG A 337 20.19 1.29 -1.00
N MET A 338 20.23 0.29 -0.10
CA MET A 338 19.05 -0.17 0.66
C MET A 338 18.42 0.99 1.45
N LYS A 339 19.23 1.72 2.23
CA LYS A 339 18.74 2.86 3.02
C LYS A 339 18.22 3.99 2.15
N ALA A 340 18.86 4.27 1.01
CA ALA A 340 18.42 5.31 0.08
C ALA A 340 17.06 4.99 -0.56
N LYS A 341 16.84 3.73 -0.97
CA LYS A 341 15.55 3.25 -1.50
C LYS A 341 14.46 3.34 -0.44
N LEU A 342 14.73 2.86 0.77
CA LEU A 342 13.83 2.92 1.91
C LEU A 342 13.38 4.35 2.22
N ASP A 343 14.31 5.28 2.36
CA ASP A 343 13.98 6.66 2.74
C ASP A 343 13.24 7.40 1.61
N ALA A 344 13.64 7.21 0.36
CA ALA A 344 12.96 7.77 -0.80
C ALA A 344 11.56 7.14 -0.99
N GLY A 345 11.43 5.84 -0.76
CA GLY A 345 10.16 5.12 -0.79
C GLY A 345 9.21 5.59 0.30
N ARG A 346 9.73 5.82 1.51
CA ARG A 346 8.98 6.40 2.63
C ARG A 346 8.49 7.81 2.32
N SER A 347 9.35 8.66 1.72
CA SER A 347 8.95 10.00 1.28
C SER A 347 7.79 9.96 0.29
N LEU A 348 7.83 9.06 -0.69
CA LEU A 348 6.77 8.87 -1.67
C LEU A 348 5.48 8.34 -1.02
N LEU A 349 5.58 7.39 -0.09
CA LEU A 349 4.45 6.83 0.65
C LEU A 349 3.67 7.94 1.38
N TYR A 350 4.35 8.73 2.19
CA TYR A 350 3.68 9.74 3.02
C TYR A 350 3.20 10.95 2.24
N GLU A 351 3.89 11.32 1.16
CA GLU A 351 3.36 12.32 0.21
C GLU A 351 2.05 11.84 -0.42
N THR A 352 2.02 10.58 -0.86
CA THR A 352 0.81 9.97 -1.45
C THR A 352 -0.32 9.89 -0.44
N ALA A 353 -0.04 9.43 0.79
CA ALA A 353 -1.02 9.34 1.87
C ALA A 353 -1.63 10.71 2.21
N ALA A 354 -0.80 11.75 2.25
CA ALA A 354 -1.26 13.12 2.49
C ALA A 354 -2.22 13.63 1.40
N TYR A 355 -1.96 13.30 0.13
CA TYR A 355 -2.90 13.64 -0.96
C TYR A 355 -4.22 12.88 -0.83
N VAL A 356 -4.16 11.60 -0.44
CA VAL A 356 -5.35 10.79 -0.18
C VAL A 356 -6.16 11.38 0.98
N ASP A 357 -5.52 11.80 2.05
CA ASP A 357 -6.18 12.40 3.20
C ASP A 357 -6.96 13.66 2.82
N ILE A 358 -6.34 14.59 2.10
CA ILE A 358 -7.00 15.86 1.71
C ILE A 358 -8.26 15.57 0.88
N TYR A 359 -8.17 14.78 -0.19
CA TYR A 359 -9.33 14.59 -1.04
C TYR A 359 -10.44 13.78 -0.36
N LYS A 360 -10.08 12.76 0.43
CA LYS A 360 -11.06 11.93 1.17
C LYS A 360 -11.78 12.71 2.26
N CYS A 361 -11.07 13.58 2.99
CA CYS A 361 -11.71 14.46 3.97
C CYS A 361 -12.67 15.46 3.30
N LEU A 362 -12.31 16.00 2.14
CA LEU A 362 -13.19 16.89 1.39
C LEU A 362 -14.44 16.16 0.83
N GLU A 363 -14.29 14.92 0.34
CA GLU A 363 -15.42 14.08 -0.05
C GLU A 363 -16.34 13.77 1.15
N ASP A 364 -15.77 13.54 2.35
CA ASP A 364 -16.55 13.32 3.56
C ASP A 364 -17.32 14.60 3.98
N ILE A 365 -16.68 15.75 3.93
CA ILE A 365 -17.31 17.04 4.21
C ILE A 365 -18.44 17.34 3.19
N GLU A 366 -18.27 16.96 1.92
CA GLU A 366 -19.30 17.18 0.88
C GLU A 366 -20.61 16.41 1.15
N ARG A 367 -20.56 15.34 1.94
CA ARG A 367 -21.78 14.62 2.39
C ARG A 367 -22.58 15.42 3.41
N ASP A 368 -21.90 16.21 4.24
CA ASP A 368 -22.54 16.98 5.31
C ASP A 368 -22.96 18.38 4.83
N ARG A 369 -22.18 19.00 3.92
CA ARG A 369 -22.43 20.32 3.37
C ARG A 369 -21.82 20.51 1.97
N LYS A 370 -22.31 21.51 1.24
CA LYS A 370 -21.69 21.89 -0.03
C LYS A 370 -20.28 22.45 0.20
N LEU A 371 -19.33 22.02 -0.61
CA LEU A 371 -17.97 22.58 -0.63
C LEU A 371 -17.96 23.99 -1.21
N THR A 372 -17.05 24.83 -0.72
CA THR A 372 -16.75 26.14 -1.32
C THR A 372 -16.07 25.96 -2.69
N PRO A 373 -15.98 27.02 -3.51
CA PRO A 373 -15.25 26.96 -4.79
C PRO A 373 -13.78 26.55 -4.61
N GLU A 374 -13.11 27.05 -3.56
CA GLU A 374 -11.73 26.75 -3.21
C GLU A 374 -11.58 25.28 -2.79
N GLU A 375 -12.46 24.78 -1.90
CA GLU A 375 -12.48 23.38 -1.49
C GLU A 375 -12.72 22.42 -2.67
N LYS A 376 -13.56 22.81 -3.65
CA LYS A 376 -13.77 22.03 -4.87
C LYS A 376 -12.54 21.98 -5.77
N GLN A 377 -11.78 23.07 -5.84
CA GLN A 377 -10.52 23.08 -6.58
C GLN A 377 -9.47 22.22 -5.86
N GLU A 378 -9.39 22.33 -4.53
CA GLU A 378 -8.52 21.53 -3.68
C GLU A 378 -8.84 20.04 -3.83
N LEU A 379 -10.12 19.64 -3.74
CA LEU A 379 -10.56 18.27 -3.97
C LEU A 379 -10.07 17.71 -5.31
N LYS A 380 -10.33 18.43 -6.40
CA LYS A 380 -9.92 18.02 -7.76
C LYS A 380 -8.41 17.91 -7.90
N LYS A 381 -7.66 18.85 -7.31
CA LYS A 381 -6.19 18.85 -7.33
C LYS A 381 -5.66 17.59 -6.63
N TYR A 382 -6.05 17.36 -5.39
CA TYR A 382 -5.49 16.27 -4.59
C TYR A 382 -6.01 14.90 -5.01
N GLN A 383 -7.24 14.78 -5.49
CA GLN A 383 -7.73 13.55 -6.10
C GLN A 383 -6.88 13.17 -7.33
N ARG A 384 -6.60 14.13 -8.23
CA ARG A 384 -5.76 13.90 -9.41
C ARG A 384 -4.32 13.50 -9.03
N LEU A 385 -3.75 14.13 -7.99
CA LEU A 385 -2.41 13.81 -7.49
C LEU A 385 -2.42 12.42 -6.83
N ALA A 386 -3.39 12.11 -6.00
CA ALA A 386 -3.52 10.78 -5.39
C ALA A 386 -3.64 9.67 -6.44
N ASP A 387 -4.47 9.86 -7.47
CA ASP A 387 -4.61 8.92 -8.59
C ASP A 387 -3.32 8.71 -9.37
N ALA A 388 -2.48 9.76 -9.49
CA ALA A 388 -1.21 9.67 -10.20
C ALA A 388 -0.09 9.06 -9.32
N PHE A 389 -0.07 9.37 -8.02
CA PHE A 389 0.99 8.96 -7.09
C PHE A 389 0.77 7.56 -6.50
N THR A 390 -0.47 7.15 -6.24
CA THR A 390 -0.76 5.82 -5.66
C THR A 390 -0.14 4.66 -6.46
N PRO A 391 -0.26 4.59 -7.79
CA PRO A 391 0.42 3.55 -8.54
C PRO A 391 1.95 3.67 -8.49
N LEU A 392 2.52 4.87 -8.41
CA LEU A 392 3.98 5.05 -8.22
C LEU A 392 4.40 4.52 -6.85
N ALA A 393 3.71 4.90 -5.78
CA ALA A 393 4.02 4.47 -4.42
C ALA A 393 3.95 2.94 -4.27
N LYS A 394 2.86 2.30 -4.76
CA LYS A 394 2.71 0.85 -4.70
C LYS A 394 3.77 0.14 -5.55
N GLY A 395 3.97 0.55 -6.79
CA GLY A 395 4.88 -0.13 -7.69
C GLY A 395 6.34 -0.02 -7.26
N MET A 396 6.82 1.20 -6.96
CA MET A 396 8.23 1.41 -6.57
C MET A 396 8.56 0.75 -5.24
N ASN A 397 7.76 0.97 -4.19
CA ASN A 397 8.03 0.38 -2.88
C ASN A 397 7.97 -1.15 -2.92
N SER A 398 7.03 -1.76 -3.66
CA SER A 398 6.99 -3.21 -3.79
C SER A 398 8.21 -3.81 -4.51
N GLU A 399 8.77 -3.12 -5.50
CA GLU A 399 10.01 -3.54 -6.16
C GLU A 399 11.23 -3.31 -5.23
N TYR A 400 11.27 -2.20 -4.51
CA TYR A 400 12.35 -1.91 -3.57
C TYR A 400 12.37 -2.87 -2.38
N ALA A 401 11.20 -3.27 -1.86
CA ALA A 401 11.13 -4.30 -0.83
C ALA A 401 11.74 -5.63 -1.29
N ASN A 402 11.45 -6.06 -2.53
CA ASN A 402 12.07 -7.25 -3.11
C ASN A 402 13.60 -7.11 -3.25
N GLN A 403 14.08 -5.95 -3.71
CA GLN A 403 15.51 -5.70 -3.88
C GLN A 403 16.24 -5.61 -2.54
N ASN A 404 15.68 -4.91 -1.54
CA ASN A 404 16.28 -4.77 -0.22
C ASN A 404 16.30 -6.13 0.52
N ALA A 405 15.25 -6.94 0.41
CA ALA A 405 15.23 -8.27 0.99
C ALA A 405 16.25 -9.22 0.32
N TYR A 406 16.44 -9.10 -1.00
CA TYR A 406 17.50 -9.82 -1.73
C TYR A 406 18.90 -9.39 -1.26
N ASP A 407 19.13 -8.09 -1.11
CA ASP A 407 20.43 -7.55 -0.67
C ASP A 407 20.71 -7.93 0.78
N ALA A 408 19.70 -8.00 1.66
CA ALA A 408 19.84 -8.50 3.03
C ALA A 408 20.35 -9.95 3.07
N ILE A 409 19.81 -10.85 2.24
CA ILE A 409 20.32 -12.23 2.10
C ILE A 409 21.77 -12.20 1.61
N SER A 410 22.09 -11.37 0.62
CA SER A 410 23.43 -11.25 0.05
C SER A 410 24.46 -10.82 1.09
N ILE A 411 24.11 -9.85 1.95
CA ILE A 411 24.96 -9.39 3.07
C ILE A 411 25.20 -10.50 4.09
N HIS A 412 24.18 -11.32 4.38
CA HIS A 412 24.31 -12.47 5.28
C HIS A 412 25.13 -13.62 4.64
N GLY A 413 25.27 -13.65 3.32
CA GLY A 413 25.91 -14.74 2.60
C GLY A 413 25.20 -16.08 2.83
N GLY A 414 25.94 -17.17 3.08
CA GLY A 414 25.35 -18.49 3.32
C GLY A 414 24.36 -18.53 4.49
N SER A 415 24.59 -17.73 5.53
CA SER A 415 23.66 -17.62 6.67
C SER A 415 22.29 -17.07 6.25
N GLY A 416 22.23 -16.15 5.31
CA GLY A 416 20.97 -15.57 4.81
C GLY A 416 20.06 -16.56 4.08
N PHE A 417 20.59 -17.70 3.67
CA PHE A 417 19.83 -18.77 3.01
C PHE A 417 19.29 -19.83 3.99
N ILE A 418 19.61 -19.69 5.27
CA ILE A 418 19.23 -20.64 6.32
C ILE A 418 17.98 -20.15 7.04
N MET A 419 17.05 -21.08 7.33
CA MET A 419 15.71 -20.75 7.86
C MET A 419 15.75 -20.10 9.25
N GLU A 420 16.81 -20.30 10.03
CA GLU A 420 17.04 -19.72 11.34
C GLU A 420 17.38 -18.22 11.30
N TYR A 421 17.62 -17.64 10.10
CA TYR A 421 17.87 -16.22 9.93
C TYR A 421 16.65 -15.55 9.30
N LYS A 422 16.21 -14.43 9.87
CA LYS A 422 15.02 -13.69 9.47
C LYS A 422 15.04 -13.19 8.01
N SER A 423 16.23 -12.91 7.46
CA SER A 423 16.41 -12.38 6.10
C SER A 423 15.75 -13.22 5.00
N GLN A 424 15.74 -14.57 5.12
CA GLN A 424 15.06 -15.43 4.15
C GLN A 424 13.52 -15.28 4.20
N ARG A 425 12.93 -15.07 5.40
CA ARG A 425 11.49 -14.82 5.56
C ARG A 425 11.11 -13.51 4.91
N LEU A 426 11.85 -12.43 5.18
CA LEU A 426 11.62 -11.11 4.57
C LEU A 426 11.65 -11.19 3.04
N PHE A 427 12.56 -11.98 2.46
CA PHE A 427 12.63 -12.19 1.01
C PHE A 427 11.42 -12.95 0.46
N ARG A 428 10.99 -14.02 1.15
CA ARG A 428 9.79 -14.78 0.75
C ARG A 428 8.52 -13.91 0.83
N ASP A 429 8.40 -13.13 1.90
CA ASP A 429 7.26 -12.26 2.15
C ASP A 429 7.18 -11.09 1.16
N ALA A 430 8.32 -10.44 0.87
CA ALA A 430 8.37 -9.32 -0.06
C ALA A 430 7.90 -9.69 -1.48
N ARG A 431 8.06 -10.97 -1.89
CA ARG A 431 7.80 -11.35 -3.28
C ARG A 431 6.37 -11.12 -3.72
N ILE A 432 5.39 -11.24 -2.82
CA ILE A 432 3.98 -11.05 -3.19
C ILE A 432 3.62 -9.59 -3.45
N PHE A 433 4.34 -8.63 -2.86
CA PHE A 433 3.97 -7.20 -2.91
C PHE A 433 3.92 -6.63 -4.32
N SER A 434 4.76 -7.12 -5.23
CA SER A 434 4.73 -6.71 -6.64
C SER A 434 3.69 -7.47 -7.49
N ILE A 435 2.89 -8.36 -6.87
CA ILE A 435 1.91 -9.22 -7.55
C ILE A 435 0.48 -8.85 -7.17
N TYR A 436 0.11 -8.92 -5.87
CA TYR A 436 -1.27 -8.71 -5.44
C TYR A 436 -1.66 -7.22 -5.41
N GLU A 437 -2.95 -6.93 -5.28
CA GLU A 437 -3.54 -5.58 -5.36
C GLU A 437 -3.19 -4.85 -6.67
N GLY A 438 -3.02 -5.63 -7.73
CA GLY A 438 -2.54 -5.22 -9.04
C GLY A 438 -1.02 -5.32 -9.16
N THR A 439 -0.58 -6.12 -10.14
CA THR A 439 0.85 -6.30 -10.42
C THR A 439 1.55 -4.98 -10.69
N THR A 440 2.88 -4.94 -10.59
CA THR A 440 3.66 -3.75 -10.98
C THR A 440 3.30 -3.29 -12.39
N GLN A 441 3.05 -4.21 -13.34
CA GLN A 441 2.62 -3.83 -14.68
C GLN A 441 1.25 -3.11 -14.69
N LEU A 442 0.31 -3.51 -13.82
CA LEU A 442 -0.96 -2.79 -13.69
C LEU A 442 -0.79 -1.39 -13.05
N GLN A 443 0.24 -1.21 -12.20
CA GLN A 443 0.58 0.14 -11.72
C GLN A 443 1.13 1.01 -12.85
N VAL A 444 1.95 0.44 -13.74
CA VAL A 444 2.42 1.14 -14.95
C VAL A 444 1.25 1.57 -15.82
N VAL A 445 0.31 0.66 -16.12
CA VAL A 445 -0.91 0.94 -16.89
C VAL A 445 -1.76 2.05 -16.23
N ALA A 446 -1.88 2.04 -14.90
CA ALA A 446 -2.62 3.08 -14.18
C ALA A 446 -1.93 4.45 -14.23
N ALA A 447 -0.59 4.49 -14.15
CA ALA A 447 0.19 5.72 -14.09
C ALA A 447 0.43 6.35 -15.48
N ILE A 448 0.58 5.52 -16.53
CA ILE A 448 1.08 5.98 -17.84
C ILE A 448 0.25 7.11 -18.44
N ARG A 449 -1.06 7.11 -18.22
CA ARG A 449 -1.94 8.19 -18.69
C ARG A 449 -1.60 9.56 -18.09
N TYR A 450 -1.19 9.59 -16.80
CA TYR A 450 -0.78 10.82 -16.11
C TYR A 450 0.62 11.27 -16.52
N ILE A 451 1.44 10.33 -16.96
CA ILE A 451 2.78 10.57 -17.48
C ILE A 451 2.66 11.18 -18.89
N THR A 452 1.95 10.50 -19.79
CA THR A 452 1.87 10.89 -21.21
C THR A 452 1.00 12.12 -21.48
N ASN A 453 0.01 12.40 -20.62
CA ASN A 453 -0.83 13.62 -20.74
C ASN A 453 -0.18 14.87 -20.12
N GLY A 454 1.05 14.76 -19.59
CA GLY A 454 1.80 15.88 -19.03
C GLY A 454 1.50 16.21 -17.56
N THR A 455 0.57 15.51 -16.90
CA THR A 455 0.26 15.77 -15.48
C THR A 455 1.49 15.62 -14.60
N MET A 456 2.23 14.52 -14.75
CA MET A 456 3.42 14.26 -13.93
C MET A 456 4.56 15.21 -14.25
N LEU A 457 4.83 15.52 -15.51
CA LEU A 457 5.85 16.48 -15.89
C LEU A 457 5.57 17.88 -15.30
N ASN A 458 4.32 18.35 -15.38
CA ASN A 458 3.92 19.62 -14.79
C ASN A 458 4.09 19.63 -13.27
N ASN A 459 3.71 18.52 -12.61
CA ASN A 459 3.89 18.36 -11.16
C ASN A 459 5.38 18.36 -10.77
N ILE A 460 6.26 17.64 -11.50
CA ILE A 460 7.71 17.64 -11.27
C ILE A 460 8.27 19.06 -11.39
N LYS A 461 7.88 19.82 -12.43
CA LYS A 461 8.29 21.21 -12.60
C LYS A 461 7.79 22.12 -11.46
N GLU A 462 6.56 21.93 -11.00
CA GLU A 462 6.00 22.63 -9.84
C GLU A 462 6.77 22.29 -8.56
N MET A 463 7.07 21.02 -8.34
CA MET A 463 7.89 20.57 -7.21
C MET A 463 9.27 21.23 -7.20
N ILE A 464 9.96 21.26 -8.35
CA ILE A 464 11.28 21.93 -8.49
C ILE A 464 11.18 23.42 -8.18
N ALA A 465 10.19 24.11 -8.74
CA ALA A 465 10.01 25.54 -8.55
C ALA A 465 9.74 25.91 -7.07
N ASN A 466 9.02 25.06 -6.36
CA ASN A 466 8.65 25.28 -4.95
C ASN A 466 9.63 24.67 -3.95
N LEU A 467 10.60 23.85 -4.41
CA LEU A 467 11.56 23.16 -3.56
C LEU A 467 12.57 24.15 -2.96
N GLN A 468 12.42 24.44 -1.69
CA GLN A 468 13.42 25.17 -0.91
C GLN A 468 14.44 24.17 -0.34
N THR A 469 15.70 24.45 -0.56
CA THR A 469 16.81 23.59 -0.10
C THR A 469 17.71 24.33 0.88
N CYS A 470 18.26 23.60 1.86
CA CYS A 470 19.43 24.07 2.58
C CYS A 470 20.66 24.10 1.64
N ASP A 471 21.70 24.83 2.01
CA ASP A 471 22.94 24.93 1.22
C ASP A 471 23.52 23.55 0.89
N CYS A 472 23.40 22.62 1.83
CA CYS A 472 23.92 21.27 1.69
C CYS A 472 23.17 20.40 0.65
N MET A 473 21.97 20.80 0.21
CA MET A 473 21.13 20.08 -0.76
C MET A 473 21.02 20.80 -2.11
N ALA A 474 21.42 22.07 -2.21
CA ALA A 474 21.29 22.86 -3.45
C ALA A 474 21.97 22.20 -4.67
N GLY A 475 23.13 21.58 -4.47
CA GLY A 475 23.84 20.85 -5.52
C GLY A 475 23.06 19.63 -6.04
N LEU A 476 22.33 18.91 -5.18
CA LEU A 476 21.50 17.77 -5.59
C LEU A 476 20.27 18.22 -6.37
N LYS A 477 19.63 19.32 -5.95
CA LYS A 477 18.52 19.92 -6.70
C LYS A 477 18.97 20.25 -8.13
N ALA A 478 20.11 20.92 -8.29
CA ALA A 478 20.65 21.27 -9.61
C ALA A 478 20.98 20.04 -10.48
N ARG A 479 21.34 18.91 -9.87
CA ARG A 479 21.56 17.64 -10.60
C ARG A 479 20.24 17.09 -11.13
N VAL A 480 19.18 17.06 -10.30
CA VAL A 480 17.84 16.59 -10.72
C VAL A 480 17.28 17.52 -11.82
N GLU A 481 17.44 18.83 -11.69
CA GLU A 481 17.04 19.81 -12.71
C GLU A 481 17.63 19.50 -14.10
N LYS A 482 18.88 19.05 -14.17
CA LYS A 482 19.52 18.65 -15.43
C LYS A 482 18.92 17.40 -16.07
N LEU A 483 18.25 16.56 -15.30
CA LEU A 483 17.58 15.37 -15.82
C LEU A 483 16.22 15.66 -16.46
N ILE A 484 15.63 16.83 -16.20
CA ILE A 484 14.29 17.16 -16.73
C ILE A 484 14.28 17.22 -18.26
N PRO A 485 15.22 17.91 -18.96
CA PRO A 485 15.27 17.85 -20.41
C PRO A 485 15.46 16.43 -20.96
N VAL A 486 16.27 15.60 -20.29
CA VAL A 486 16.49 14.19 -20.67
C VAL A 486 15.18 13.39 -20.59
N TYR A 487 14.41 13.60 -19.52
CA TYR A 487 13.10 12.98 -19.35
C TYR A 487 12.08 13.48 -20.38
N GLU A 488 12.06 14.79 -20.66
CA GLU A 488 11.18 15.39 -21.68
C GLU A 488 11.45 14.82 -23.08
N GLU A 489 12.73 14.67 -23.45
CA GLU A 489 13.13 14.04 -24.71
C GLU A 489 12.68 12.58 -24.79
N ALA A 490 12.87 11.80 -23.71
CA ALA A 490 12.43 10.40 -23.67
C ALA A 490 10.89 10.29 -23.77
N LEU A 491 10.16 11.14 -23.05
CA LEU A 491 8.70 11.20 -23.11
C LEU A 491 8.22 11.56 -24.52
N ALA A 492 8.86 12.56 -25.17
CA ALA A 492 8.53 12.97 -26.52
C ALA A 492 8.81 11.82 -27.52
N ALA A 493 9.93 11.11 -27.37
CA ALA A 493 10.28 9.97 -28.22
C ALA A 493 9.23 8.85 -28.16
N VAL A 494 8.79 8.45 -26.95
CA VAL A 494 7.74 7.44 -26.80
C VAL A 494 6.41 7.90 -27.43
N LYS A 495 6.02 9.15 -27.21
CA LYS A 495 4.78 9.71 -27.79
C LYS A 495 4.81 9.85 -29.29
N ALA A 496 5.98 9.96 -29.90
CA ALA A 496 6.15 10.06 -31.34
C ALA A 496 6.04 8.70 -32.08
N LEU A 497 6.10 7.59 -31.34
CA LEU A 497 5.90 6.25 -31.94
C LEU A 497 4.45 6.09 -32.37
N ASP A 498 4.23 5.80 -33.66
CA ASP A 498 2.90 5.48 -34.22
C ASP A 498 2.62 3.97 -34.08
N ASN A 499 2.81 3.44 -32.87
CA ASN A 499 2.59 2.02 -32.55
C ASN A 499 2.31 1.88 -31.04
N GLN A 500 1.09 1.41 -30.71
CA GLN A 500 0.65 1.27 -29.32
C GLN A 500 1.46 0.21 -28.57
N ASP A 501 1.79 -0.92 -29.18
CA ASP A 501 2.56 -1.98 -28.53
C ASP A 501 3.97 -1.49 -28.17
N ALA A 502 4.58 -0.66 -29.02
CA ALA A 502 5.88 -0.03 -28.73
C ALA A 502 5.78 1.00 -27.58
N GLN A 503 4.72 1.81 -27.56
CA GLN A 503 4.49 2.73 -26.44
C GLN A 503 4.27 1.95 -25.13
N ASP A 504 3.49 0.88 -25.13
CA ASP A 504 3.22 0.04 -23.96
C ASP A 504 4.49 -0.71 -23.51
N PHE A 505 5.31 -1.17 -24.44
CA PHE A 505 6.60 -1.81 -24.15
C PHE A 505 7.58 -0.85 -23.45
N LEU A 506 7.58 0.41 -23.84
CA LEU A 506 8.44 1.44 -23.24
C LEU A 506 7.84 2.09 -21.99
N ALA A 507 6.55 1.88 -21.70
CA ALA A 507 5.83 2.53 -20.62
C ALA A 507 6.49 2.30 -19.23
N ARG A 508 7.02 1.09 -18.97
CA ARG A 508 7.71 0.79 -17.71
C ARG A 508 8.92 1.70 -17.50
N ARG A 509 9.69 1.99 -18.54
CA ARG A 509 10.87 2.85 -18.46
C ARG A 509 10.50 4.30 -18.14
N LEU A 510 9.45 4.82 -18.78
CA LEU A 510 8.92 6.16 -18.45
C LEU A 510 8.36 6.22 -17.03
N TYR A 511 7.69 5.17 -16.59
CA TYR A 511 7.17 5.04 -15.22
C TYR A 511 8.31 5.12 -14.20
N ASP A 512 9.36 4.31 -14.37
CA ASP A 512 10.52 4.30 -13.47
C ASP A 512 11.19 5.68 -13.43
N MET A 513 11.49 6.28 -14.59
CA MET A 513 12.08 7.63 -14.67
C MET A 513 11.23 8.69 -13.95
N THR A 514 9.90 8.63 -14.13
CA THR A 514 8.96 9.56 -13.47
C THR A 514 9.01 9.41 -11.96
N ALA A 515 8.92 8.18 -11.47
CA ALA A 515 8.92 7.89 -10.04
C ALA A 515 10.25 8.28 -9.38
N GLU A 516 11.37 7.94 -10.00
CA GLU A 516 12.71 8.26 -9.50
C GLU A 516 12.97 9.78 -9.43
N LEU A 517 12.49 10.56 -10.40
CA LEU A 517 12.57 12.02 -10.36
C LEU A 517 11.73 12.59 -9.22
N VAL A 518 10.48 12.12 -9.06
CA VAL A 518 9.61 12.53 -7.96
C VAL A 518 10.23 12.20 -6.62
N MET A 519 10.70 10.96 -6.43
CA MET A 519 11.32 10.50 -5.19
C MET A 519 12.60 11.26 -4.86
N SER A 520 13.40 11.60 -5.87
CA SER A 520 14.60 12.45 -5.69
C SER A 520 14.26 13.84 -5.17
N LEU A 521 13.20 14.46 -5.67
CA LEU A 521 12.75 15.76 -5.20
C LEU A 521 12.20 15.70 -3.78
N LEU A 522 11.45 14.65 -3.45
CA LEU A 522 10.89 14.43 -2.12
C LEU A 522 12.00 14.21 -1.08
N ILE A 523 12.96 13.32 -1.36
CA ILE A 523 14.05 13.05 -0.41
C ILE A 523 15.00 14.26 -0.25
N ILE A 524 15.18 15.09 -1.28
CA ILE A 524 15.91 16.36 -1.17
C ILE A 524 15.15 17.34 -0.26
N ARG A 525 13.84 17.43 -0.37
CA ARG A 525 12.98 18.23 0.51
C ARG A 525 13.15 17.80 1.98
N ASP A 526 13.05 16.50 2.22
CA ASP A 526 13.11 15.92 3.56
C ASP A 526 14.53 16.08 4.15
N ALA A 527 15.57 15.82 3.35
CA ALA A 527 16.97 16.07 3.73
C ALA A 527 17.30 17.56 3.97
N SER A 528 16.55 18.48 3.35
CA SER A 528 16.71 19.91 3.61
C SER A 528 16.13 20.34 4.96
N LYS A 529 15.12 19.60 5.46
CA LYS A 529 14.49 19.85 6.76
C LYS A 529 15.17 19.08 7.90
N ALA A 530 15.64 17.86 7.64
CA ALA A 530 16.29 16.97 8.61
C ALA A 530 17.54 16.31 7.99
N PRO A 531 18.62 17.09 7.77
CA PRO A 531 19.82 16.57 7.10
C PRO A 531 20.51 15.46 7.90
N GLU A 532 20.37 15.43 9.22
CA GLU A 532 20.89 14.37 10.09
C GLU A 532 20.24 13.00 9.79
N LEU A 533 18.99 12.97 9.35
CA LEU A 533 18.29 11.74 8.99
C LEU A 533 18.50 11.35 7.52
N PHE A 534 18.38 12.28 6.59
CA PHE A 534 18.18 11.97 5.17
C PHE A 534 19.31 12.38 4.22
N LYS A 535 20.31 13.17 4.67
CA LYS A 535 21.37 13.70 3.78
C LYS A 535 22.11 12.59 3.02
N LYS A 536 22.49 11.51 3.70
CA LYS A 536 23.23 10.41 3.07
C LYS A 536 22.36 9.71 2.01
N SER A 537 21.12 9.39 2.37
CA SER A 537 20.15 8.76 1.49
C SER A 537 19.86 9.61 0.25
N ALA A 538 19.65 10.93 0.42
CA ALA A 538 19.46 11.84 -0.70
C ALA A 538 20.64 11.86 -1.69
N ASN A 539 21.87 11.88 -1.18
CA ASN A 539 23.06 11.82 -2.02
C ASN A 539 23.18 10.53 -2.83
N VAL A 540 22.90 9.39 -2.19
CA VAL A 540 22.96 8.08 -2.85
C VAL A 540 21.80 7.95 -3.84
N TYR A 541 20.58 8.30 -3.44
CA TYR A 541 19.40 8.15 -4.28
C TYR A 541 19.47 8.98 -5.56
N VAL A 542 19.90 10.26 -5.48
CA VAL A 542 20.05 11.11 -6.66
C VAL A 542 21.11 10.54 -7.62
N ARG A 543 22.19 9.92 -7.12
CA ARG A 543 23.17 9.25 -8.00
C ARG A 543 22.57 8.06 -8.74
N MET A 544 21.76 7.24 -8.03
CA MET A 544 21.04 6.13 -8.65
C MET A 544 20.06 6.62 -9.71
N THR A 545 19.30 7.68 -9.41
CA THR A 545 18.37 8.30 -10.35
C THR A 545 19.07 8.83 -11.62
N GLU A 546 20.25 9.45 -11.48
CA GLU A 546 21.02 9.90 -12.65
C GLU A 546 21.42 8.74 -13.56
N GLU A 547 21.96 7.66 -12.99
CA GLU A 547 22.34 6.45 -13.73
C GLU A 547 21.13 5.86 -14.48
N ASP A 548 20.03 5.69 -13.77
CA ASP A 548 18.83 5.06 -14.29
C ASP A 548 18.12 5.91 -15.35
N VAL A 549 17.92 7.21 -15.11
CA VAL A 549 17.27 8.12 -16.06
C VAL A 549 18.06 8.26 -17.35
N LEU A 550 19.39 8.39 -17.27
CA LEU A 550 20.26 8.50 -18.44
C LEU A 550 20.24 7.19 -19.25
N GLY A 551 20.36 6.03 -18.59
CA GLY A 551 20.34 4.72 -19.24
C GLY A 551 19.01 4.42 -19.92
N LYS A 552 17.89 4.65 -19.21
CA LYS A 552 16.53 4.44 -19.74
C LYS A 552 16.24 5.39 -20.90
N SER A 553 16.66 6.67 -20.82
CA SER A 553 16.51 7.63 -21.92
C SER A 553 17.30 7.22 -23.16
N ALA A 554 18.54 6.75 -22.98
CA ALA A 554 19.35 6.26 -24.09
C ALA A 554 18.67 5.06 -24.78
N TYR A 555 18.14 4.11 -23.99
CA TYR A 555 17.41 2.96 -24.53
C TYR A 555 16.16 3.40 -25.31
N ILE A 556 15.33 4.29 -24.74
CA ILE A 556 14.10 4.78 -25.39
C ILE A 556 14.41 5.46 -26.71
N LYS A 557 15.45 6.32 -26.77
CA LYS A 557 15.82 7.05 -27.98
C LYS A 557 16.42 6.18 -29.09
N ALA A 558 17.04 5.06 -28.72
CA ALA A 558 17.58 4.10 -29.68
C ALA A 558 16.55 3.09 -30.20
N PHE A 559 15.43 2.91 -29.50
CA PHE A 559 14.42 1.90 -29.81
C PHE A 559 13.67 2.20 -31.10
N GLN A 560 13.49 1.16 -31.94
CA GLN A 560 12.69 1.18 -33.15
C GLN A 560 11.50 0.20 -33.01
N VAL A 561 10.40 0.43 -33.73
CA VAL A 561 9.21 -0.43 -33.65
C VAL A 561 9.53 -1.88 -34.03
N GLU A 562 10.43 -2.06 -34.99
CA GLU A 562 10.89 -3.37 -35.48
C GLU A 562 11.62 -4.17 -34.39
N ASP A 563 12.16 -3.51 -33.37
CA ASP A 563 12.83 -4.19 -32.26
C ASP A 563 11.87 -5.07 -31.45
N LEU A 564 10.55 -4.79 -31.48
CA LEU A 564 9.54 -5.61 -30.80
C LEU A 564 9.59 -7.07 -31.21
N GLU A 565 9.93 -7.36 -32.47
CA GLU A 565 9.98 -8.75 -32.99
C GLU A 565 11.05 -9.59 -32.27
N GLN A 566 12.10 -8.94 -31.73
CA GLN A 566 13.15 -9.62 -30.97
C GLN A 566 12.68 -10.08 -29.57
N PHE A 567 11.61 -9.48 -29.07
CA PHE A 567 11.07 -9.75 -27.72
C PHE A 567 9.83 -10.63 -27.75
N LYS A 568 9.19 -10.81 -28.91
CA LYS A 568 8.06 -11.73 -29.04
C LYS A 568 8.58 -13.16 -28.96
N ALA A 569 7.89 -14.01 -28.19
CA ALA A 569 8.19 -15.43 -28.17
C ALA A 569 8.04 -15.99 -29.59
N ALA A 570 8.95 -16.85 -30.03
CA ALA A 570 8.76 -17.60 -31.26
C ALA A 570 7.43 -18.36 -31.15
N GLU A 571 6.55 -18.23 -32.18
CA GLU A 571 5.37 -19.07 -32.23
C GLU A 571 5.84 -20.53 -32.27
N PRO A 572 5.24 -21.45 -31.47
CA PRO A 572 5.54 -22.85 -31.61
C PRO A 572 5.21 -23.22 -33.07
N GLU A 573 6.16 -23.83 -33.75
CA GLU A 573 5.93 -24.39 -35.09
C GLU A 573 4.68 -25.27 -35.02
N ALA A 574 3.68 -24.97 -35.85
CA ALA A 574 2.37 -25.58 -35.87
C ALA A 574 2.41 -27.08 -36.21
#